data_165b8cde25761b9cc38750d48e9b5207
#
_entry.id   165b8cde25761b9cc38750d48e9b5207
#
_cell.length_a   1.000
_cell.length_b   1.000
_cell.length_c   1.000
_cell.angle_alpha   90.00
_cell.angle_beta   90.00
_cell.angle_gamma   90.00
#
_symmetry.space_group_name_H-M   'P 1'
#
loop_
_entity.id
_entity.type
_entity.pdbx_description
1 polymer ?
#
loop_
_entity_poly.entity_id
_entity_poly.type
_entity_poly.pdbx_seq_one_letter_code
_entity_poly.pdbx_strand_id
1 'polypeptide(L)'
;MLKKNTEAAATPVASEVIDVDFCVIGAGSGGLSFAAAAAAFGQKVVLIEKHKMGGDCLNYGCVPSKALLAAGKRAHYMRTSAKFGIVPVEPIVDAKAVHGHVQDVIASIAPNDSVERFTGLGVRVITAAGRFIDKKTVEAGGHRITARRFIIATGSSPVVPPDRKSVV
;
A
#
# COMPACT_ATOMS: atom_id res chain seq x y z
N MET A 1 -22.47 23.06 -45.06
CA MET A 1 -21.06 22.62 -45.12
C MET A 1 -20.63 22.19 -43.74
N LEU A 2 -20.74 20.91 -43.45
CA LEU A 2 -20.28 20.30 -42.17
C LEU A 2 -18.82 19.86 -42.32
N LYS A 3 -17.92 20.46 -41.52
CA LYS A 3 -16.53 20.04 -41.44
C LYS A 3 -16.49 18.76 -40.58
N LYS A 4 -16.10 17.63 -41.17
CA LYS A 4 -15.73 16.40 -40.51
C LYS A 4 -14.41 16.65 -39.75
N ASN A 5 -14.48 16.66 -38.40
CA ASN A 5 -13.27 16.52 -37.58
C ASN A 5 -12.79 15.07 -37.69
N THR A 6 -11.65 14.91 -38.34
CA THR A 6 -10.91 13.65 -38.36
C THR A 6 -10.14 13.58 -37.03
N GLU A 7 -10.64 12.80 -36.09
CA GLU A 7 -9.87 12.40 -34.91
C GLU A 7 -8.66 11.58 -35.40
N ALA A 8 -7.48 12.13 -35.18
CA ALA A 8 -6.23 11.42 -35.42
C ALA A 8 -6.16 10.25 -34.44
N ALA A 9 -6.24 9.03 -34.96
CA ALA A 9 -6.00 7.81 -34.20
C ALA A 9 -4.58 7.87 -33.63
N ALA A 10 -4.48 7.90 -32.30
CA ALA A 10 -3.20 7.82 -31.59
C ALA A 10 -2.52 6.50 -31.98
N THR A 11 -1.33 6.60 -32.55
CA THR A 11 -0.46 5.47 -32.87
C THR A 11 -0.25 4.66 -31.58
N PRO A 12 -0.47 3.33 -31.56
CA PRO A 12 -0.21 2.55 -30.36
C PRO A 12 1.29 2.58 -30.08
N VAL A 13 1.68 3.21 -28.98
CA VAL A 13 3.03 3.14 -28.43
C VAL A 13 3.33 1.65 -28.25
N ALA A 14 4.38 1.15 -28.89
CA ALA A 14 4.80 -0.23 -28.76
C ALA A 14 4.97 -0.55 -27.27
N SER A 15 4.11 -1.41 -26.71
CA SER A 15 4.14 -1.76 -25.31
C SER A 15 5.45 -2.49 -25.02
N GLU A 16 6.28 -1.92 -24.14
CA GLU A 16 7.51 -2.57 -23.71
C GLU A 16 7.17 -3.94 -23.10
N VAL A 17 7.80 -4.99 -23.60
CA VAL A 17 7.68 -6.34 -23.03
C VAL A 17 8.76 -6.52 -21.99
N ILE A 18 8.34 -6.81 -20.76
CA ILE A 18 9.21 -7.03 -19.60
C ILE A 18 9.15 -8.51 -19.23
N ASP A 19 10.29 -9.20 -19.27
CA ASP A 19 10.39 -10.61 -18.87
C ASP A 19 11.13 -10.75 -17.55
N VAL A 20 10.47 -11.41 -16.56
CA VAL A 20 10.95 -11.49 -15.19
C VAL A 20 10.73 -12.89 -14.57
N ASP A 21 11.40 -13.15 -13.46
CA ASP A 21 11.17 -14.36 -12.68
C ASP A 21 9.84 -14.29 -11.92
N PHE A 22 9.56 -13.12 -11.33
CA PHE A 22 8.35 -12.91 -10.54
C PHE A 22 7.65 -11.60 -10.89
N CYS A 23 6.34 -11.70 -11.08
CA CYS A 23 5.44 -10.53 -11.14
C CYS A 23 4.57 -10.55 -9.89
N VAL A 24 4.72 -9.54 -9.03
CA VAL A 24 3.97 -9.37 -7.79
C VAL A 24 2.89 -8.34 -8.02
N ILE A 25 1.64 -8.69 -7.74
CA ILE A 25 0.47 -7.83 -7.91
C ILE A 25 -0.04 -7.42 -6.53
N GLY A 26 0.18 -6.17 -6.17
CA GLY A 26 -0.14 -5.56 -4.88
C GLY A 26 1.10 -5.33 -4.02
N ALA A 27 1.31 -4.08 -3.58
CA ALA A 27 2.41 -3.64 -2.72
C ALA A 27 1.95 -3.42 -1.27
N GLY A 28 1.11 -4.30 -0.76
CA GLY A 28 0.84 -4.42 0.66
C GLY A 28 1.91 -5.25 1.36
N SER A 29 1.72 -5.53 2.66
CA SER A 29 2.71 -6.24 3.50
C SER A 29 3.19 -7.57 2.88
N GLY A 30 2.27 -8.37 2.30
CA GLY A 30 2.62 -9.64 1.67
C GLY A 30 3.45 -9.46 0.39
N GLY A 31 3.01 -8.56 -0.50
CA GLY A 31 3.70 -8.30 -1.77
C GLY A 31 5.08 -7.68 -1.56
N LEU A 32 5.20 -6.70 -0.67
CA LEU A 32 6.48 -6.07 -0.33
C LEU A 32 7.47 -7.07 0.28
N SER A 33 7.02 -7.89 1.24
CA SER A 33 7.88 -8.92 1.86
C SER A 33 8.39 -9.90 0.83
N PHE A 34 7.52 -10.37 -0.07
CA PHE A 34 7.93 -11.30 -1.13
C PHE A 34 8.90 -10.63 -2.12
N ALA A 35 8.57 -9.41 -2.59
CA ALA A 35 9.40 -8.71 -3.56
C ALA A 35 10.81 -8.43 -3.03
N ALA A 36 10.93 -7.98 -1.77
CA ALA A 36 12.21 -7.76 -1.11
C ALA A 36 13.03 -9.06 -0.98
N ALA A 37 12.38 -10.14 -0.54
CA ALA A 37 13.06 -11.44 -0.40
C ALA A 37 13.53 -11.97 -1.76
N ALA A 38 12.67 -11.94 -2.79
CA ALA A 38 13.03 -12.43 -4.12
C ALA A 38 14.19 -11.61 -4.73
N ALA A 39 14.16 -10.29 -4.58
CA ALA A 39 15.25 -9.42 -5.03
C ALA A 39 16.58 -9.72 -4.29
N ALA A 40 16.51 -9.96 -2.97
CA ALA A 40 17.69 -10.34 -2.19
C ALA A 40 18.32 -11.66 -2.64
N PHE A 41 17.54 -12.57 -3.23
CA PHE A 41 18.02 -13.80 -3.88
C PHE A 41 18.40 -13.59 -5.36
N GLY A 42 18.54 -12.34 -5.82
CA GLY A 42 18.98 -12.01 -7.17
C GLY A 42 17.96 -12.31 -8.27
N GLN A 43 16.67 -12.47 -7.92
CA GLN A 43 15.62 -12.71 -8.90
C GLN A 43 15.17 -11.40 -9.56
N LYS A 44 14.80 -11.46 -10.83
CA LYS A 44 14.16 -10.33 -11.53
C LYS A 44 12.71 -10.21 -11.09
N VAL A 45 12.36 -9.08 -10.48
CA VAL A 45 11.03 -8.84 -9.90
C VAL A 45 10.39 -7.58 -10.48
N VAL A 46 9.13 -7.71 -10.91
CA VAL A 46 8.23 -6.57 -11.12
C VAL A 46 7.21 -6.57 -9.98
N LEU A 47 6.99 -5.41 -9.39
CA LEU A 47 5.97 -5.13 -8.39
C LEU A 47 4.97 -4.12 -8.96
N ILE A 48 3.69 -4.51 -8.99
CA ILE A 48 2.60 -3.69 -9.51
C ILE A 48 1.75 -3.22 -8.34
N GLU A 49 1.52 -1.90 -8.22
CA GLU A 49 0.62 -1.32 -7.22
C GLU A 49 -0.30 -0.28 -7.85
N LYS A 50 -1.60 -0.44 -7.64
CA LYS A 50 -2.60 0.45 -8.24
C LYS A 50 -2.92 1.70 -7.42
N HIS A 51 -2.56 1.71 -6.13
CA HIS A 51 -2.91 2.79 -5.19
C HIS A 51 -1.69 3.28 -4.42
N LYS A 52 -1.54 2.83 -3.16
CA LYS A 52 -0.50 3.29 -2.25
C LYS A 52 0.41 2.14 -1.84
N MET A 53 1.71 2.40 -1.94
CA MET A 53 2.72 1.52 -1.36
C MET A 53 2.45 1.29 0.14
N GLY A 54 2.80 0.12 0.67
CA GLY A 54 2.51 -0.28 2.05
C GLY A 54 1.11 -0.87 2.27
N GLY A 55 0.20 -0.68 1.28
CA GLY A 55 -1.16 -1.23 1.30
C GLY A 55 -1.97 -0.86 2.54
N ASP A 56 -2.87 -1.76 2.97
CA ASP A 56 -3.75 -1.55 4.10
C ASP A 56 -2.97 -1.40 5.42
N CYS A 57 -1.96 -2.23 5.65
CA CYS A 57 -1.20 -2.24 6.90
C CYS A 57 -0.59 -0.88 7.24
N LEU A 58 0.10 -0.25 6.30
CA LEU A 58 0.73 1.05 6.51
C LEU A 58 -0.30 2.17 6.59
N ASN A 59 -1.26 2.18 5.66
CA ASN A 59 -2.08 3.37 5.41
C ASN A 59 -3.37 3.41 6.22
N TYR A 60 -3.98 2.24 6.54
CA TYR A 60 -5.32 2.18 7.11
C TYR A 60 -5.48 1.18 8.26
N GLY A 61 -4.56 0.23 8.41
CA GLY A 61 -4.69 -0.90 9.32
C GLY A 61 -3.70 -0.88 10.48
N CYS A 62 -2.64 -1.66 10.39
CA CYS A 62 -1.73 -1.98 11.51
C CYS A 62 -1.06 -0.76 12.11
N VAL A 63 -0.53 0.12 11.28
CA VAL A 63 0.26 1.28 11.74
C VAL A 63 -0.64 2.32 12.40
N PRO A 64 -1.71 2.83 11.76
CA PRO A 64 -2.58 3.82 12.39
C PRO A 64 -3.29 3.27 13.63
N SER A 65 -3.74 2.03 13.63
CA SER A 65 -4.42 1.44 14.80
C SER A 65 -3.49 1.29 15.99
N LYS A 66 -2.24 0.85 15.78
CA LYS A 66 -1.26 0.74 16.87
C LYS A 66 -0.83 2.09 17.42
N ALA A 67 -0.68 3.11 16.57
CA ALA A 67 -0.39 4.47 17.01
C ALA A 67 -1.53 5.03 17.88
N LEU A 68 -2.79 4.85 17.44
CA LEU A 68 -3.96 5.26 18.21
C LEU A 68 -4.08 4.52 19.54
N LEU A 69 -3.87 3.20 19.54
CA LEU A 69 -3.88 2.38 20.77
C LEU A 69 -2.76 2.80 21.73
N ALA A 70 -1.59 3.19 21.22
CA ALA A 70 -0.50 3.68 22.06
C ALA A 70 -0.87 4.99 22.76
N ALA A 71 -1.53 5.92 22.07
CA ALA A 71 -2.05 7.15 22.67
C ALA A 71 -3.11 6.85 23.75
N GLY A 72 -4.08 5.97 23.44
CA GLY A 72 -5.10 5.54 24.39
C GLY A 72 -4.51 4.86 25.62
N LYS A 73 -3.46 4.04 25.44
CA LYS A 73 -2.74 3.39 26.53
C LYS A 73 -2.04 4.40 27.45
N ARG A 74 -1.49 5.51 26.91
CA ARG A 74 -0.92 6.58 27.71
C ARG A 74 -1.98 7.25 28.60
N ALA A 75 -3.13 7.60 28.03
CA ALA A 75 -4.24 8.16 28.79
C ALA A 75 -4.73 7.21 29.91
N HIS A 76 -4.82 5.91 29.59
CA HIS A 76 -5.16 4.89 30.56
C HIS A 76 -4.14 4.82 31.72
N TYR A 77 -2.85 4.85 31.44
CA TYR A 77 -1.81 4.82 32.47
C TYR A 77 -1.85 6.03 33.38
N MET A 78 -2.19 7.22 32.88
CA MET A 78 -2.36 8.42 33.71
C MET A 78 -3.49 8.24 34.71
N ARG A 79 -4.59 7.59 34.32
CA ARG A 79 -5.74 7.32 35.21
C ARG A 79 -5.51 6.19 36.22
N THR A 80 -4.64 5.23 35.91
CA THR A 80 -4.50 3.98 36.66
C THR A 80 -3.15 3.84 37.38
N SER A 81 -2.44 4.94 37.59
CA SER A 81 -1.09 4.96 38.15
C SER A 81 -1.06 4.73 39.70
N ALA A 82 -2.19 4.81 40.42
CA ALA A 82 -2.25 4.72 41.87
C ALA A 82 -1.58 3.45 42.44
N LYS A 83 -1.75 2.30 41.79
CA LYS A 83 -1.17 1.02 42.23
C LYS A 83 0.37 1.01 42.22
N PHE A 84 1.00 1.98 41.57
CA PHE A 84 2.45 2.15 41.53
C PHE A 84 2.93 3.27 42.50
N GLY A 85 2.04 3.81 43.34
CA GLY A 85 2.37 4.93 44.22
C GLY A 85 2.43 6.29 43.53
N ILE A 86 1.93 6.38 42.29
CA ILE A 86 1.89 7.63 41.50
C ILE A 86 0.47 8.18 41.56
N VAL A 87 0.34 9.48 41.86
CA VAL A 87 -0.98 10.13 41.89
C VAL A 87 -1.62 10.09 40.51
N PRO A 88 -2.83 9.51 40.35
CA PRO A 88 -3.54 9.51 39.08
C PRO A 88 -3.91 10.92 38.62
N VAL A 89 -3.87 11.12 37.32
CA VAL A 89 -4.28 12.39 36.71
C VAL A 89 -5.26 12.09 35.57
N GLU A 90 -6.36 12.87 35.51
CA GLU A 90 -7.26 12.81 34.36
C GLU A 90 -6.62 13.55 33.18
N PRO A 91 -6.31 12.84 32.09
CA PRO A 91 -5.66 13.47 30.93
C PRO A 91 -6.64 14.36 30.17
N ILE A 92 -6.18 15.53 29.75
CA ILE A 92 -6.85 16.33 28.74
C ILE A 92 -6.39 15.83 27.37
N VAL A 93 -7.32 15.29 26.56
CA VAL A 93 -7.00 14.70 25.26
C VAL A 93 -7.40 15.64 24.15
N ASP A 94 -6.41 16.07 23.36
CA ASP A 94 -6.63 16.76 22.09
C ASP A 94 -6.71 15.73 20.95
N ALA A 95 -7.93 15.48 20.45
CA ALA A 95 -8.16 14.50 19.39
C ALA A 95 -7.44 14.86 18.07
N LYS A 96 -7.28 16.17 17.78
CA LYS A 96 -6.57 16.62 16.58
C LYS A 96 -5.06 16.32 16.70
N ALA A 97 -4.48 16.56 17.87
CA ALA A 97 -3.08 16.23 18.14
C ALA A 97 -2.83 14.73 18.09
N VAL A 98 -3.76 13.91 18.63
CA VAL A 98 -3.69 12.44 18.52
C VAL A 98 -3.74 11.99 17.05
N HIS A 99 -4.63 12.58 16.25
CA HIS A 99 -4.68 12.28 14.82
C HIS A 99 -3.36 12.68 14.11
N GLY A 100 -2.81 13.86 14.43
CA GLY A 100 -1.51 14.30 13.94
C GLY A 100 -0.41 13.29 14.25
N HIS A 101 -0.32 12.84 15.50
CA HIS A 101 0.62 11.79 15.91
C HIS A 101 0.49 10.50 15.08
N VAL A 102 -0.74 10.06 14.77
CA VAL A 102 -0.97 8.89 13.93
C VAL A 102 -0.40 9.11 12.51
N GLN A 103 -0.62 10.29 11.92
CA GLN A 103 -0.08 10.63 10.59
C GLN A 103 1.45 10.70 10.60
N ASP A 104 2.05 11.25 11.65
CA ASP A 104 3.51 11.32 11.80
C ASP A 104 4.12 9.92 11.89
N VAL A 105 3.48 8.99 12.60
CA VAL A 105 3.92 7.58 12.67
C VAL A 105 3.84 6.92 11.29
N ILE A 106 2.75 7.11 10.54
CA ILE A 106 2.64 6.61 9.17
C ILE A 106 3.77 7.17 8.30
N ALA A 107 3.97 8.49 8.35
CA ALA A 107 5.01 9.17 7.56
C ALA A 107 6.43 8.69 7.90
N SER A 108 6.71 8.38 9.18
CA SER A 108 8.01 7.86 9.62
C SER A 108 8.31 6.44 9.09
N ILE A 109 7.28 5.64 8.84
CA ILE A 109 7.42 4.26 8.35
C ILE A 109 7.35 4.18 6.81
N ALA A 110 6.60 5.08 6.17
CA ALA A 110 6.36 5.09 4.73
C ALA A 110 7.63 4.94 3.86
N PRO A 111 8.79 5.53 4.19
CA PRO A 111 10.03 5.33 3.42
C PRO A 111 10.46 3.87 3.31
N ASN A 112 10.12 3.02 4.29
CA ASN A 112 10.44 1.59 4.26
C ASN A 112 9.64 0.81 3.22
N ASP A 113 8.50 1.34 2.82
CA ASP A 113 7.59 0.72 1.85
C ASP A 113 7.52 1.52 0.53
N SER A 114 8.48 2.44 0.30
CA SER A 114 8.45 3.37 -0.82
C SER A 114 8.92 2.76 -2.14
N VAL A 115 8.50 3.40 -3.25
CA VAL A 115 8.95 3.06 -4.61
C VAL A 115 10.48 3.15 -4.70
N GLU A 116 11.06 4.21 -4.12
CA GLU A 116 12.50 4.49 -4.14
C GLU A 116 13.28 3.36 -3.49
N ARG A 117 12.83 2.91 -2.32
CA ARG A 117 13.48 1.79 -1.61
C ARG A 117 13.44 0.51 -2.44
N PHE A 118 12.28 0.13 -2.97
CA PHE A 118 12.14 -1.10 -3.75
C PHE A 118 12.90 -1.04 -5.07
N THR A 119 12.93 0.12 -5.73
CA THR A 119 13.79 0.35 -6.90
C THR A 119 15.27 0.20 -6.53
N GLY A 120 15.69 0.73 -5.39
CA GLY A 120 17.04 0.54 -4.85
C GLY A 120 17.41 -0.91 -4.54
N LEU A 121 16.42 -1.76 -4.26
CA LEU A 121 16.58 -3.21 -4.11
C LEU A 121 16.63 -3.97 -5.45
N GLY A 122 16.52 -3.27 -6.59
CA GLY A 122 16.50 -3.88 -7.92
C GLY A 122 15.11 -4.37 -8.37
N VAL A 123 14.04 -4.03 -7.64
CA VAL A 123 12.66 -4.33 -8.03
C VAL A 123 12.16 -3.25 -8.99
N ARG A 124 11.62 -3.64 -10.14
CA ARG A 124 10.92 -2.71 -11.03
C ARG A 124 9.51 -2.48 -10.51
N VAL A 125 9.22 -1.28 -10.02
CA VAL A 125 7.89 -0.89 -9.52
C VAL A 125 7.08 -0.22 -10.62
N ILE A 126 5.82 -0.66 -10.79
CA ILE A 126 4.86 -0.10 -11.76
C ILE A 126 3.63 0.36 -10.98
N THR A 127 3.40 1.68 -10.95
CA THR A 127 2.24 2.27 -10.30
C THR A 127 1.06 2.29 -11.27
N ALA A 128 0.33 1.18 -11.35
CA ALA A 128 -0.85 0.99 -12.21
C ALA A 128 -1.67 -0.21 -11.76
N ALA A 129 -2.90 -0.31 -12.27
CA ALA A 129 -3.68 -1.55 -12.13
C ALA A 129 -3.12 -2.64 -13.05
N GLY A 130 -2.87 -3.83 -12.49
CA GLY A 130 -2.47 -5.00 -13.25
C GLY A 130 -3.68 -5.83 -13.70
N ARG A 131 -3.67 -6.30 -14.95
CA ARG A 131 -4.69 -7.17 -15.52
C ARG A 131 -4.05 -8.32 -16.28
N PHE A 132 -4.45 -9.55 -16.00
CA PHE A 132 -4.06 -10.69 -16.83
C PHE A 132 -4.70 -10.59 -18.22
N ILE A 133 -3.88 -10.66 -19.25
CA ILE A 133 -4.34 -10.75 -20.63
C ILE A 133 -4.28 -12.20 -21.16
N ASP A 134 -3.43 -13.02 -20.55
CA ASP A 134 -3.38 -14.47 -20.72
C ASP A 134 -2.78 -15.14 -19.48
N LYS A 135 -2.53 -16.47 -19.54
CA LYS A 135 -2.02 -17.27 -18.40
C LYS A 135 -0.59 -16.90 -17.96
N LYS A 136 0.17 -16.18 -18.78
CA LYS A 136 1.58 -15.88 -18.55
C LYS A 136 1.91 -14.39 -18.67
N THR A 137 0.91 -13.54 -18.95
CA THR A 137 1.12 -12.12 -19.24
C THR A 137 0.15 -11.25 -18.45
N VAL A 138 0.69 -10.26 -17.75
CA VAL A 138 -0.05 -9.17 -17.11
C VAL A 138 0.24 -7.87 -17.86
N GLU A 139 -0.79 -7.08 -18.07
CA GLU A 139 -0.69 -5.71 -18.58
C GLU A 139 -0.84 -4.73 -17.42
N ALA A 140 0.08 -3.77 -17.29
CA ALA A 140 0.05 -2.70 -16.30
C ALA A 140 0.81 -1.47 -16.79
N GLY A 141 0.21 -0.27 -16.70
CA GLY A 141 0.88 1.00 -17.03
C GLY A 141 1.43 1.07 -18.46
N GLY A 142 0.78 0.42 -19.44
CA GLY A 142 1.25 0.38 -20.83
C GLY A 142 2.35 -0.67 -21.10
N HIS A 143 2.75 -1.43 -20.10
CA HIS A 143 3.74 -2.52 -20.22
C HIS A 143 3.04 -3.88 -20.29
N ARG A 144 3.65 -4.83 -21.00
CA ARG A 144 3.31 -6.24 -20.96
C ARG A 144 4.38 -6.98 -20.18
N ILE A 145 3.99 -7.61 -19.09
CA ILE A 145 4.89 -8.31 -18.15
C ILE A 145 4.66 -9.81 -18.29
N THR A 146 5.68 -10.53 -18.75
CA THR A 146 5.74 -11.99 -18.72
C THR A 146 6.54 -12.44 -17.50
N ALA A 147 6.07 -13.47 -16.80
CA ALA A 147 6.76 -13.96 -15.61
C ALA A 147 6.72 -15.48 -15.51
N ARG A 148 7.75 -16.04 -14.89
CA ARG A 148 7.78 -17.47 -14.53
C ARG A 148 6.73 -17.81 -13.48
N ARG A 149 6.46 -16.88 -12.55
CA ARG A 149 5.46 -17.01 -11.49
C ARG A 149 4.82 -15.66 -11.20
N PHE A 150 3.54 -15.71 -10.83
CA PHE A 150 2.78 -14.55 -10.40
C PHE A 150 2.44 -14.70 -8.91
N ILE A 151 2.63 -13.63 -8.16
CA ILE A 151 2.26 -13.52 -6.75
C ILE A 151 1.08 -12.57 -6.66
N ILE A 152 -0.09 -13.11 -6.33
CA ILE A 152 -1.31 -12.33 -6.17
C ILE A 152 -1.41 -11.92 -4.70
N ALA A 153 -1.08 -10.67 -4.41
CA ALA A 153 -1.07 -10.07 -3.08
C ALA A 153 -1.97 -8.83 -3.01
N THR A 154 -3.14 -8.91 -3.64
CA THR A 154 -4.05 -7.78 -3.86
C THR A 154 -4.78 -7.30 -2.61
N GLY A 155 -4.64 -7.99 -1.50
CA GLY A 155 -5.27 -7.64 -0.23
C GLY A 155 -6.79 -7.77 -0.24
N SER A 156 -7.43 -7.04 0.67
CA SER A 156 -8.87 -6.98 0.82
C SER A 156 -9.32 -5.57 1.20
N SER A 157 -10.61 -5.32 1.14
CA SER A 157 -11.22 -4.08 1.63
C SER A 157 -12.35 -4.43 2.59
N PRO A 158 -12.60 -3.61 3.63
CA PRO A 158 -13.73 -3.82 4.52
C PRO A 158 -15.04 -3.71 3.76
N VAL A 159 -15.98 -4.61 4.07
CA VAL A 159 -17.34 -4.60 3.51
C VAL A 159 -18.28 -4.02 4.55
N VAL A 160 -19.00 -2.97 4.17
CA VAL A 160 -20.10 -2.42 4.97
C VAL A 160 -21.39 -3.02 4.45
N PRO A 161 -22.13 -3.80 5.26
CA PRO A 161 -23.43 -4.34 4.84
C PRO A 161 -24.42 -3.22 4.49
N PRO A 162 -25.25 -3.38 3.45
CA PRO A 162 -26.12 -2.30 2.96
C PRO A 162 -27.24 -1.91 3.95
N ASP A 163 -27.54 -2.73 4.95
CA ASP A 163 -28.49 -2.50 6.01
C ASP A 163 -27.94 -1.68 7.20
N ARG A 164 -26.63 -1.54 7.28
CA ARG A 164 -26.01 -0.69 8.28
C ARG A 164 -25.86 0.73 7.74
N LYS A 165 -26.73 1.61 8.21
CA LYS A 165 -26.45 3.04 8.17
C LYS A 165 -25.18 3.23 9.01
N SER A 166 -24.03 3.34 8.38
CA SER A 166 -22.79 3.63 9.07
C SER A 166 -22.97 4.95 9.80
N VAL A 167 -22.95 4.89 11.10
CA VAL A 167 -22.76 6.05 11.96
C VAL A 167 -21.26 6.30 11.95
N VAL A 168 -20.83 7.23 11.18
CA VAL A 168 -19.48 7.82 11.24
C VAL A 168 -19.66 9.27 11.60
#